data_34e2156110222a586c32bc00eaee004f
#
_entry.id   34e2156110222a586c32bc00eaee004f
#
_cell.length_a   1.000
_cell.length_b   1.000
_cell.length_c   1.000
_cell.angle_alpha   90.00
_cell.angle_beta   90.00
_cell.angle_gamma   90.00
#
_symmetry.space_group_name_H-M   'P 1'
#
loop_
_entity.id
_entity.type
_entity.pdbx_description
1 polymer ?
#
loop_
_entity_poly.entity_id
_entity_poly.type
_entity_poly.pdbx_seq_one_letter_code
_entity_poly.pdbx_strand_id
1 'polypeptide(L)'
;MLLAFLLTYGNHASGSSLSQIHQLHTGWEFSMYGTNEWLSAQVPGTVHQDLIAHDKLPDPFYGMNEQKIQWVEKEDWLYRTSFVLTEEQLHHEGVYLVFEGLDTYADVFLNGSLLLKADNMFVGYRVPVKSVLRKGENKLVVRFRSPIREAMPQWESNGFDYPADNDHYPQKLSIFTRKAPYSYGWDWGIRMVTCGIWRPVYLQFADRAVVEDYFVHQQSVSAERAEVDNRLEINNISNHTQQAVVRVTYSYAGESDKSIEKVVELQPGLNHISLPVTVEQPHLWMPNGWGEPALYTFEASVSVDGQVVSQKSHQIGLRSIRVVQEEDKDGQSFYFEVNGVPMFAKGTNLIPSDALLPRVTRQRYSRLLEDVQSSNMNMVRVWGGGIYEDDAFFEEADRRGILVWQDFMFACTTYPHDPVFLRRVEAEAEYNIRRLRNHASLAMWCGNNEIYEGMRYWGWKEKYSPEVYQQMQEGYDILFRQLLPQKVKEFDPGRFYLEG
;
A
#
# COMPACT_ATOMS: atom_id res chain seq x y z
N MET A 1 42.26 -7.40 16.54
CA MET A 1 41.74 -8.12 15.35
C MET A 1 40.22 -8.16 15.50
N LEU A 2 39.59 -7.07 15.06
CA LEU A 2 38.11 -6.94 15.08
C LEU A 2 37.58 -7.44 13.72
N LEU A 3 36.78 -8.53 13.75
CA LEU A 3 36.02 -8.97 12.58
C LEU A 3 34.80 -8.07 12.45
N ALA A 4 34.77 -7.25 11.40
CA ALA A 4 33.57 -6.55 10.98
C ALA A 4 32.63 -7.55 10.26
N PHE A 5 31.51 -7.88 10.89
CA PHE A 5 30.42 -8.58 10.22
C PHE A 5 29.68 -7.55 9.33
N LEU A 6 29.92 -7.64 8.04
CA LEU A 6 29.08 -7.00 7.02
C LEU A 6 27.74 -7.78 6.98
N LEU A 7 26.75 -7.25 7.66
CA LEU A 7 25.36 -7.65 7.47
C LEU A 7 24.90 -7.12 6.11
N THR A 8 24.90 -7.97 5.09
CA THR A 8 24.20 -7.74 3.84
C THR A 8 22.70 -7.79 4.14
N TYR A 9 22.06 -6.64 4.18
CA TYR A 9 20.60 -6.53 4.15
C TYR A 9 20.12 -7.02 2.78
N GLY A 10 19.68 -8.26 2.73
CA GLY A 10 18.91 -8.78 1.60
C GLY A 10 17.54 -8.14 1.62
N ASN A 11 17.30 -7.16 0.76
CA ASN A 11 15.97 -6.67 0.46
C ASN A 11 15.23 -7.78 -0.29
N HIS A 12 14.41 -8.54 0.41
CA HIS A 12 13.35 -9.33 -0.21
C HIS A 12 12.08 -8.46 -0.25
N ALA A 13 12.01 -7.55 -1.22
CA ALA A 13 10.73 -7.11 -1.71
C ALA A 13 10.06 -8.31 -2.36
N SER A 14 8.81 -8.62 -2.00
CA SER A 14 8.01 -9.64 -2.67
C SER A 14 7.85 -9.23 -4.14
N GLY A 15 8.51 -9.97 -5.02
CA GLY A 15 8.59 -9.68 -6.44
C GLY A 15 9.99 -9.27 -6.88
N SER A 16 10.94 -10.25 -6.96
CA SER A 16 12.21 -10.00 -7.61
C SER A 16 11.97 -9.79 -9.10
N SER A 17 11.95 -8.53 -9.52
CA SER A 17 12.11 -8.15 -10.92
C SER A 17 13.60 -8.26 -11.25
N LEU A 18 13.95 -8.83 -12.41
CA LEU A 18 15.31 -8.76 -12.96
C LEU A 18 15.71 -7.32 -13.33
N SER A 19 14.78 -6.37 -13.21
CA SER A 19 15.06 -4.94 -13.36
C SER A 19 16.18 -4.55 -12.40
N GLN A 20 17.24 -3.97 -12.92
CA GLN A 20 18.30 -3.42 -12.11
C GLN A 20 17.74 -2.25 -11.27
N ILE A 21 17.95 -2.29 -9.95
CA ILE A 21 17.48 -1.26 -9.03
C ILE A 21 18.70 -0.49 -8.47
N HIS A 22 18.62 0.83 -8.50
CA HIS A 22 19.57 1.72 -7.84
C HIS A 22 18.85 2.43 -6.68
N GLN A 23 19.11 1.96 -5.45
CA GLN A 23 18.51 2.53 -4.24
C GLN A 23 18.98 3.96 -3.99
N LEU A 24 18.06 4.83 -3.60
CA LEU A 24 18.30 6.24 -3.28
C LEU A 24 18.01 6.53 -1.80
N HIS A 25 18.59 5.74 -0.89
CA HIS A 25 18.34 5.84 0.54
C HIS A 25 19.40 6.62 1.33
N THR A 26 20.48 7.06 0.68
CA THR A 26 21.60 7.70 1.36
C THR A 26 21.88 9.10 0.81
N GLY A 27 22.61 9.90 1.57
CA GLY A 27 23.04 11.23 1.14
C GLY A 27 21.91 12.27 1.10
N TRP A 28 20.81 12.03 1.81
CA TRP A 28 19.72 12.98 1.91
C TRP A 28 20.00 14.07 2.94
N GLU A 29 19.55 15.25 2.60
CA GLU A 29 19.50 16.42 3.48
C GLU A 29 18.09 17.01 3.44
N PHE A 30 17.68 17.63 4.55
CA PHE A 30 16.41 18.32 4.63
C PHE A 30 16.59 19.76 5.14
N SER A 31 15.63 20.61 4.84
CA SER A 31 15.57 22.01 5.27
C SER A 31 14.13 22.50 5.34
N MET A 32 13.84 23.41 6.23
CA MET A 32 12.59 24.17 6.18
C MET A 32 12.61 25.09 4.95
N TYR A 33 11.52 25.12 4.19
CA TYR A 33 11.41 25.94 2.99
C TYR A 33 11.61 27.43 3.33
N GLY A 34 12.41 28.11 2.53
CA GLY A 34 12.74 29.53 2.76
C GLY A 34 13.94 29.75 3.69
N THR A 35 14.56 28.70 4.22
CA THR A 35 15.81 28.79 4.97
C THR A 35 16.97 28.17 4.18
N ASN A 36 18.21 28.40 4.66
CA ASN A 36 19.41 27.78 4.09
C ASN A 36 20.10 26.82 5.07
N GLU A 37 19.42 26.41 6.13
CA GLU A 37 19.93 25.45 7.09
C GLU A 37 19.63 24.03 6.58
N TRP A 38 20.64 23.33 6.07
CA TRP A 38 20.53 21.97 5.59
C TRP A 38 21.12 21.01 6.62
N LEU A 39 20.33 20.00 7.00
CA LEU A 39 20.70 18.97 7.95
C LEU A 39 20.56 17.60 7.28
N SER A 40 21.29 16.59 7.77
CA SER A 40 21.18 15.23 7.26
C SER A 40 19.79 14.66 7.52
N ALA A 41 19.25 13.92 6.56
CA ALA A 41 17.93 13.28 6.63
C ALA A 41 18.02 11.77 6.51
N GLN A 42 17.11 11.07 7.15
CA GLN A 42 16.89 9.65 6.98
C GLN A 42 15.81 9.41 5.93
N VAL A 43 16.10 8.53 4.95
CA VAL A 43 15.12 8.09 3.93
C VAL A 43 15.20 6.56 3.78
N PRO A 44 14.08 5.82 3.96
CA PRO A 44 12.75 6.31 4.38
C PRO A 44 12.74 6.98 5.74
N GLY A 45 11.92 8.04 5.87
CA GLY A 45 11.84 8.85 7.08
C GLY A 45 10.73 9.90 7.03
N THR A 46 10.62 10.65 8.11
CA THR A 46 9.71 11.78 8.22
C THR A 46 10.45 13.01 8.79
N VAL A 47 9.96 14.21 8.47
CA VAL A 47 10.56 15.45 8.99
C VAL A 47 10.62 15.49 10.52
N HIS A 48 9.65 14.90 11.20
CA HIS A 48 9.65 14.82 12.67
C HIS A 48 10.81 13.96 13.20
N GLN A 49 11.09 12.80 12.56
CA GLN A 49 12.22 11.96 12.92
C GLN A 49 13.55 12.70 12.73
N ASP A 50 13.70 13.38 11.60
CA ASP A 50 14.92 14.13 11.29
C ASP A 50 15.13 15.30 12.26
N LEU A 51 14.06 16.06 12.58
CA LEU A 51 14.15 17.15 13.56
C LEU A 51 14.46 16.64 14.98
N ILE A 52 13.93 15.49 15.39
CA ILE A 52 14.24 14.86 16.67
C ILE A 52 15.72 14.42 16.69
N ALA A 53 16.20 13.80 15.61
CA ALA A 53 17.60 13.34 15.50
C ALA A 53 18.63 14.50 15.58
N HIS A 54 18.21 15.71 15.27
CA HIS A 54 19.03 16.94 15.34
C HIS A 54 18.72 17.81 16.56
N ASP A 55 18.02 17.29 17.59
CA ASP A 55 17.64 18.04 18.79
C ASP A 55 16.84 19.32 18.51
N LYS A 56 16.15 19.40 17.36
CA LYS A 56 15.28 20.54 16.98
C LYS A 56 13.84 20.35 17.50
N LEU A 57 13.45 19.12 17.84
CA LEU A 57 12.19 18.79 18.49
C LEU A 57 12.44 17.97 19.75
N PRO A 58 11.65 18.21 20.84
CA PRO A 58 11.64 17.33 21.97
C PRO A 58 10.97 15.98 21.61
N ASP A 59 11.21 14.94 22.42
CA ASP A 59 10.47 13.68 22.30
C ASP A 59 8.94 13.95 22.39
N PRO A 60 8.19 13.70 21.32
CA PRO A 60 6.76 14.02 21.26
C PRO A 60 5.93 13.19 22.24
N PHE A 61 6.42 12.02 22.66
CA PHE A 61 5.72 11.10 23.56
C PHE A 61 5.95 11.41 25.04
N TYR A 62 6.77 12.42 25.37
CA TYR A 62 7.07 12.78 26.76
C TYR A 62 6.23 13.98 27.22
N GLY A 63 5.41 13.78 28.25
CA GLY A 63 4.62 14.85 28.90
C GLY A 63 3.69 15.58 27.93
N MET A 64 3.85 16.91 27.86
CA MET A 64 3.05 17.79 26.98
C MET A 64 3.82 18.21 25.71
N ASN A 65 4.83 17.48 25.29
CA ASN A 65 5.65 17.87 24.15
C ASN A 65 4.89 17.80 22.80
N GLU A 66 3.81 17.02 22.74
CA GLU A 66 2.89 17.04 21.60
C GLU A 66 2.48 18.48 21.19
N GLN A 67 2.23 19.34 22.17
CA GLN A 67 1.85 20.74 21.92
C GLN A 67 2.99 21.57 21.32
N LYS A 68 4.25 21.19 21.59
CA LYS A 68 5.44 21.92 21.14
C LYS A 68 5.84 21.60 19.71
N ILE A 69 5.35 20.50 19.14
CA ILE A 69 5.72 20.04 17.79
C ILE A 69 4.74 20.50 16.70
N GLN A 70 3.59 21.08 17.06
CA GLN A 70 2.50 21.42 16.14
C GLN A 70 2.84 22.49 15.09
N TRP A 71 3.96 23.17 15.22
CA TRP A 71 4.44 24.14 14.22
C TRP A 71 4.96 23.46 12.95
N VAL A 72 5.47 22.22 13.06
CA VAL A 72 6.10 21.47 11.97
C VAL A 72 5.15 21.24 10.79
N GLU A 73 3.87 20.91 11.08
CA GLU A 73 2.83 20.64 10.09
C GLU A 73 2.42 21.88 9.27
N LYS A 74 2.74 23.07 9.77
CA LYS A 74 2.39 24.37 9.15
C LYS A 74 3.44 24.84 8.15
N GLU A 75 4.62 24.23 8.15
CA GLU A 75 5.73 24.60 7.29
C GLU A 75 5.85 23.68 6.07
N ASP A 76 6.43 24.20 4.99
CA ASP A 76 6.88 23.39 3.87
C ASP A 76 8.31 22.92 4.13
N TRP A 77 8.62 21.71 3.67
CA TRP A 77 9.91 21.09 3.87
C TRP A 77 10.54 20.69 2.56
N LEU A 78 11.85 20.82 2.46
CA LEU A 78 12.65 20.39 1.33
C LEU A 78 13.50 19.18 1.72
N TYR A 79 13.54 18.18 0.85
CA TYR A 79 14.48 17.07 0.88
C TYR A 79 15.30 17.09 -0.40
N ARG A 80 16.60 16.84 -0.31
CA ARG A 80 17.46 16.74 -1.50
C ARG A 80 18.50 15.66 -1.36
N THR A 81 18.87 15.06 -2.49
CA THR A 81 20.02 14.17 -2.62
C THR A 81 20.64 14.33 -4.00
N SER A 82 21.87 13.83 -4.14
CA SER A 82 22.53 13.67 -5.44
C SER A 82 22.95 12.23 -5.62
N PHE A 83 22.88 11.74 -6.85
CA PHE A 83 23.33 10.41 -7.23
C PHE A 83 24.06 10.45 -8.57
N VAL A 84 24.95 9.49 -8.81
CA VAL A 84 25.78 9.42 -10.01
C VAL A 84 25.31 8.27 -10.88
N LEU A 85 25.11 8.53 -12.18
CA LEU A 85 24.80 7.52 -13.16
C LEU A 85 25.95 7.32 -14.15
N THR A 86 26.19 6.06 -14.49
CA THR A 86 27.13 5.67 -15.54
C THR A 86 26.47 5.79 -16.92
N GLU A 87 27.27 5.73 -17.97
CA GLU A 87 26.76 5.68 -19.34
C GLU A 87 25.99 4.40 -19.61
N GLU A 88 26.44 3.28 -19.07
CA GLU A 88 25.79 1.97 -19.17
C GLU A 88 24.34 2.02 -18.61
N GLN A 89 24.16 2.62 -17.42
CA GLN A 89 22.84 2.79 -16.83
C GLN A 89 21.89 3.65 -17.66
N LEU A 90 22.42 4.61 -18.41
CA LEU A 90 21.62 5.45 -19.33
C LEU A 90 21.30 4.76 -20.66
N HIS A 91 21.97 3.66 -21.00
CA HIS A 91 21.66 2.87 -22.20
C HIS A 91 20.36 2.07 -22.07
N HIS A 92 19.89 1.76 -20.86
CA HIS A 92 18.58 1.09 -20.67
C HIS A 92 17.47 1.82 -21.41
N GLU A 93 16.54 1.07 -22.01
CA GLU A 93 15.43 1.64 -22.80
C GLU A 93 14.48 2.45 -21.92
N GLY A 94 14.19 1.96 -20.70
CA GLY A 94 13.37 2.61 -19.69
C GLY A 94 14.15 2.87 -18.40
N VAL A 95 14.01 4.09 -17.84
CA VAL A 95 14.48 4.43 -16.49
C VAL A 95 13.34 5.12 -15.76
N TYR A 96 12.98 4.58 -14.62
CA TYR A 96 11.87 5.07 -13.82
C TYR A 96 12.34 5.48 -12.44
N LEU A 97 11.90 6.63 -11.96
CA LEU A 97 12.02 7.03 -10.56
C LEU A 97 10.77 6.52 -9.83
N VAL A 98 10.99 5.68 -8.81
CA VAL A 98 9.91 5.06 -8.05
C VAL A 98 9.96 5.55 -6.62
N PHE A 99 8.82 6.05 -6.12
CA PHE A 99 8.54 6.28 -4.72
C PHE A 99 7.44 5.30 -4.29
N GLU A 100 7.70 4.45 -3.32
CA GLU A 100 6.67 3.57 -2.79
C GLU A 100 5.67 4.29 -1.86
N GLY A 101 6.02 5.49 -1.41
CA GLY A 101 5.12 6.36 -0.67
C GLY A 101 5.71 7.74 -0.37
N LEU A 102 4.91 8.77 -0.63
CA LEU A 102 5.19 10.17 -0.29
C LEU A 102 4.10 10.69 0.66
N ASP A 103 4.49 11.21 1.81
CA ASP A 103 3.56 11.72 2.82
C ASP A 103 3.60 13.24 2.85
N THR A 104 2.65 13.95 2.29
CA THR A 104 1.50 13.61 1.44
C THR A 104 1.53 14.44 0.17
N TYR A 105 1.53 15.79 0.32
CA TYR A 105 1.60 16.74 -0.80
C TYR A 105 3.06 16.99 -1.15
N ALA A 106 3.54 16.42 -2.26
CA ALA A 106 4.93 16.53 -2.64
C ALA A 106 5.11 16.96 -4.10
N ASP A 107 5.97 17.95 -4.33
CA ASP A 107 6.45 18.34 -5.65
C ASP A 107 7.85 17.73 -5.83
N VAL A 108 8.04 16.86 -6.84
CA VAL A 108 9.29 16.15 -7.10
C VAL A 108 10.00 16.76 -8.30
N PHE A 109 11.25 17.16 -8.10
CA PHE A 109 12.10 17.77 -9.14
C PHE A 109 13.36 16.92 -9.36
N LEU A 110 13.67 16.62 -10.60
CA LEU A 110 14.94 15.98 -10.99
C LEU A 110 15.67 16.89 -11.98
N ASN A 111 16.91 17.25 -11.64
CA ASN A 111 17.74 18.17 -12.42
C ASN A 111 17.03 19.52 -12.73
N GLY A 112 16.16 19.97 -11.83
CA GLY A 112 15.39 21.21 -11.97
C GLY A 112 14.05 21.05 -12.71
N SER A 113 13.76 19.90 -13.32
CA SER A 113 12.49 19.63 -13.99
C SER A 113 11.46 19.07 -13.00
N LEU A 114 10.27 19.64 -12.94
CA LEU A 114 9.14 19.11 -12.17
C LEU A 114 8.64 17.81 -12.84
N LEU A 115 8.64 16.72 -12.10
CA LEU A 115 8.26 15.38 -12.59
C LEU A 115 6.89 14.95 -12.10
N LEU A 116 6.57 15.26 -10.84
CA LEU A 116 5.42 14.71 -10.14
C LEU A 116 4.89 15.73 -9.13
N LYS A 117 3.57 15.78 -9.00
CA LYS A 117 2.87 16.36 -7.85
C LYS A 117 2.06 15.26 -7.18
N ALA A 118 2.51 14.84 -6.00
CA ALA A 118 1.81 13.86 -5.18
C ALA A 118 0.79 14.55 -4.25
N ASP A 119 -0.30 13.84 -3.93
CA ASP A 119 -1.37 14.33 -3.06
C ASP A 119 -2.10 13.20 -2.30
N ASN A 120 -1.48 12.00 -2.24
CA ASN A 120 -2.00 10.83 -1.55
C ASN A 120 -0.83 10.01 -0.98
N MET A 121 -0.83 9.76 0.35
CA MET A 121 0.25 8.99 0.98
C MET A 121 0.14 7.48 0.78
N PHE A 122 -1.02 6.99 0.36
CA PHE A 122 -1.32 5.55 0.28
C PHE A 122 -1.02 4.93 -1.07
N VAL A 123 -0.47 5.69 -2.01
CA VAL A 123 -0.10 5.21 -3.35
C VAL A 123 1.40 5.31 -3.60
N GLY A 124 1.91 4.40 -4.41
CA GLY A 124 3.24 4.53 -5.00
C GLY A 124 3.21 5.33 -6.29
N TYR A 125 4.32 5.96 -6.62
CA TYR A 125 4.50 6.76 -7.82
C TYR A 125 5.68 6.23 -8.64
N ARG A 126 5.45 5.92 -9.91
CA ARG A 126 6.48 5.46 -10.85
C ARG A 126 6.50 6.38 -12.07
N VAL A 127 7.58 7.14 -12.22
CA VAL A 127 7.69 8.21 -13.22
C VAL A 127 8.81 7.90 -14.20
N PRO A 128 8.58 7.92 -15.53
CA PRO A 128 9.65 7.79 -16.52
C PRO A 128 10.56 9.02 -16.47
N VAL A 129 11.86 8.81 -16.28
CA VAL A 129 12.82 9.91 -16.06
C VAL A 129 14.00 9.94 -17.03
N LYS A 130 14.10 8.99 -17.95
CA LYS A 130 15.23 8.87 -18.87
C LYS A 130 15.55 10.18 -19.59
N SER A 131 14.55 10.94 -20.02
CA SER A 131 14.72 12.19 -20.78
C SER A 131 15.33 13.35 -19.98
N VAL A 132 15.32 13.28 -18.66
CA VAL A 132 15.84 14.32 -17.76
C VAL A 132 17.11 13.91 -17.02
N LEU A 133 17.49 12.62 -17.12
CA LEU A 133 18.72 12.09 -16.54
C LEU A 133 19.94 12.45 -17.40
N ARG A 134 21.10 12.53 -16.74
CA ARG A 134 22.38 12.78 -17.39
C ARG A 134 23.48 11.89 -16.83
N LYS A 135 24.52 11.65 -17.60
CA LYS A 135 25.74 11.00 -17.13
C LYS A 135 26.41 11.84 -16.02
N GLY A 136 26.89 11.19 -14.99
CA GLY A 136 27.45 11.83 -13.83
C GLY A 136 26.40 12.23 -12.81
N GLU A 137 26.60 13.35 -12.16
CA GLU A 137 25.75 13.79 -11.04
C GLU A 137 24.34 14.21 -11.50
N ASN A 138 23.32 13.67 -10.83
CA ASN A 138 21.91 14.03 -10.93
C ASN A 138 21.42 14.50 -9.57
N LYS A 139 20.58 15.55 -9.55
CA LYS A 139 20.06 16.16 -8.32
C LYS A 139 18.57 15.94 -8.22
N LEU A 140 18.14 15.27 -7.14
CA LEU A 140 16.74 15.02 -6.81
C LEU A 140 16.33 15.92 -5.64
N VAL A 141 15.22 16.64 -5.81
CA VAL A 141 14.65 17.51 -4.78
C VAL A 141 13.17 17.17 -4.63
N VAL A 142 12.72 17.03 -3.40
CA VAL A 142 11.30 16.84 -3.05
C VAL A 142 10.89 17.97 -2.12
N ARG A 143 9.88 18.74 -2.53
CA ARG A 143 9.23 19.73 -1.67
C ARG A 143 7.95 19.16 -1.12
N PHE A 144 7.88 18.99 0.19
CA PHE A 144 6.65 18.68 0.91
C PHE A 144 5.95 20.00 1.27
N ARG A 145 4.71 20.14 0.81
CA ARG A 145 3.84 21.26 1.14
C ARG A 145 3.03 20.92 2.38
N SER A 146 2.79 21.94 3.23
CA SER A 146 2.03 21.77 4.47
C SER A 146 0.64 21.18 4.19
N PRO A 147 0.29 20.01 4.74
CA PRO A 147 -1.06 19.43 4.57
C PRO A 147 -2.15 20.33 5.19
N ILE A 148 -1.80 21.13 6.18
CA ILE A 148 -2.72 22.11 6.79
C ILE A 148 -3.04 23.21 5.78
N ARG A 149 -2.03 23.80 5.14
CA ARG A 149 -2.24 24.87 4.13
C ARG A 149 -2.93 24.35 2.86
N GLU A 150 -2.64 23.12 2.45
CA GLU A 150 -3.27 22.51 1.26
C GLU A 150 -4.75 22.17 1.48
N ALA A 151 -5.14 21.76 2.69
CA ALA A 151 -6.52 21.40 3.01
C ALA A 151 -7.39 22.61 3.39
N MET A 152 -6.80 23.71 3.87
CA MET A 152 -7.52 24.89 4.37
C MET A 152 -8.50 25.48 3.33
N PRO A 153 -8.14 25.72 2.05
CA PRO A 153 -9.08 26.25 1.06
C PRO A 153 -10.28 25.33 0.82
N GLN A 154 -10.10 24.01 0.93
CA GLN A 154 -11.19 23.05 0.79
C GLN A 154 -12.15 23.16 1.98
N TRP A 155 -11.63 23.25 3.19
CA TRP A 155 -12.42 23.47 4.40
C TRP A 155 -13.19 24.82 4.33
N GLU A 156 -12.53 25.92 3.94
CA GLU A 156 -13.14 27.24 3.80
C GLU A 156 -14.30 27.24 2.79
N SER A 157 -14.18 26.50 1.70
CA SER A 157 -15.19 26.41 0.65
C SER A 157 -16.31 25.41 0.92
N ASN A 158 -16.16 24.51 1.89
CA ASN A 158 -17.09 23.41 2.14
C ASN A 158 -18.44 23.91 2.75
N GLY A 159 -18.42 25.01 3.51
CA GLY A 159 -19.62 25.63 4.08
C GLY A 159 -20.16 24.99 5.37
N PHE A 160 -19.62 23.85 5.79
CA PHE A 160 -19.91 23.18 7.07
C PHE A 160 -18.74 22.34 7.55
N ASP A 161 -18.68 22.06 8.85
CA ASP A 161 -17.71 21.13 9.43
C ASP A 161 -18.25 19.71 9.38
N TYR A 162 -17.46 18.79 8.80
CA TYR A 162 -17.74 17.36 8.90
C TYR A 162 -17.58 16.86 10.35
N PRO A 163 -18.21 15.74 10.74
CA PRO A 163 -18.13 15.20 12.10
C PRO A 163 -16.81 14.48 12.39
N ALA A 164 -15.68 15.13 12.13
CA ALA A 164 -14.34 14.59 12.34
C ALA A 164 -13.84 14.91 13.76
N ASP A 165 -14.53 14.42 14.78
CA ASP A 165 -14.26 14.80 16.17
C ASP A 165 -12.88 14.31 16.66
N ASN A 166 -12.33 13.25 16.07
CA ASN A 166 -10.97 12.77 16.33
C ASN A 166 -9.85 13.65 15.77
N ASP A 167 -10.14 14.55 14.82
CA ASP A 167 -9.17 15.58 14.42
C ASP A 167 -9.10 16.65 15.51
N HIS A 168 -7.94 16.73 16.21
CA HIS A 168 -7.74 17.63 17.34
C HIS A 168 -7.51 19.09 16.94
N TYR A 169 -7.56 19.42 15.65
CA TYR A 169 -7.45 20.81 15.19
C TYR A 169 -8.85 21.48 15.14
N PRO A 170 -8.95 22.81 15.38
CA PRO A 170 -10.24 23.49 15.30
C PRO A 170 -10.93 23.34 13.96
N GLN A 171 -10.17 23.50 12.86
CA GLN A 171 -10.60 23.18 11.50
C GLN A 171 -10.41 21.68 11.25
N LYS A 172 -11.46 20.98 10.90
CA LYS A 172 -11.45 19.53 10.66
C LYS A 172 -10.85 19.20 9.28
N LEU A 173 -9.52 19.21 9.17
CA LEU A 173 -8.78 19.16 7.89
C LEU A 173 -8.44 17.74 7.43
N SER A 174 -8.42 16.77 8.33
CA SER A 174 -8.05 15.37 8.05
C SER A 174 -8.83 14.76 6.90
N ILE A 175 -10.10 15.08 6.79
CA ILE A 175 -11.04 14.53 5.81
C ILE A 175 -10.78 14.98 4.36
N PHE A 176 -10.10 16.12 4.16
CA PHE A 176 -9.76 16.65 2.83
C PHE A 176 -8.42 16.11 2.30
N THR A 177 -7.69 15.37 3.13
CA THR A 177 -6.34 14.86 2.81
C THR A 177 -6.32 13.34 2.79
N ARG A 178 -5.83 12.72 1.70
CA ARG A 178 -5.60 11.26 1.69
C ARG A 178 -4.31 10.94 2.44
N LYS A 179 -4.41 10.95 3.76
CA LYS A 179 -3.38 10.69 4.74
C LYS A 179 -3.98 9.91 5.91
N ALA A 180 -3.16 9.13 6.61
CA ALA A 180 -3.59 8.36 7.77
C ALA A 180 -4.37 9.26 8.77
N PRO A 181 -5.67 8.99 8.99
CA PRO A 181 -6.54 9.86 9.81
C PRO A 181 -6.01 10.07 11.22
N TYR A 182 -5.44 9.03 11.85
CA TYR A 182 -4.89 9.13 13.22
C TYR A 182 -3.78 10.17 13.36
N SER A 183 -3.08 10.54 12.27
CA SER A 183 -2.04 11.59 12.30
C SER A 183 -2.56 12.93 12.79
N TYR A 184 -3.84 13.21 12.59
CA TYR A 184 -4.51 14.43 13.03
C TYR A 184 -5.01 14.37 14.50
N GLY A 185 -4.64 13.31 15.21
CA GLY A 185 -5.06 12.98 16.56
C GLY A 185 -6.07 11.83 16.58
N TRP A 186 -6.11 11.14 17.67
CA TRP A 186 -7.09 10.09 17.95
C TRP A 186 -7.26 9.95 19.48
N ASP A 187 -8.28 9.24 19.95
CA ASP A 187 -8.52 9.03 21.39
C ASP A 187 -7.43 8.20 22.08
N TRP A 188 -6.62 7.45 21.31
CA TRP A 188 -5.47 6.67 21.76
C TRP A 188 -4.11 7.20 21.28
N GLY A 189 -4.07 8.18 20.40
CA GLY A 189 -2.85 8.63 19.71
C GLY A 189 -2.63 10.12 19.76
N ILE A 190 -1.36 10.52 19.77
CA ILE A 190 -0.98 11.92 19.69
C ILE A 190 -1.28 12.51 18.30
N ARG A 191 -1.52 13.82 18.25
CA ARG A 191 -1.57 14.55 17.00
C ARG A 191 -0.15 14.84 16.52
N MET A 192 0.22 14.23 15.38
CA MET A 192 1.49 14.45 14.71
C MET A 192 1.31 14.29 13.20
N VAL A 193 1.00 15.41 12.55
CA VAL A 193 0.80 15.45 11.09
C VAL A 193 2.17 15.49 10.41
N THR A 194 2.66 14.30 10.07
CA THR A 194 3.98 14.09 9.47
C THR A 194 4.05 14.52 8.02
N CYS A 195 5.24 14.66 7.47
CA CYS A 195 5.54 14.64 6.04
C CYS A 195 6.92 14.01 5.81
N GLY A 196 7.15 13.45 4.62
CA GLY A 196 8.44 12.85 4.27
C GLY A 196 8.34 11.77 3.20
N ILE A 197 9.50 11.24 2.81
CA ILE A 197 9.63 10.06 1.95
C ILE A 197 9.54 8.85 2.89
N TRP A 198 8.31 8.40 3.19
CA TRP A 198 8.07 7.45 4.27
C TRP A 198 8.22 5.98 3.89
N ARG A 199 8.31 5.69 2.58
CA ARG A 199 8.60 4.38 2.00
C ARG A 199 9.79 4.44 1.05
N PRO A 200 10.34 3.32 0.58
CA PRO A 200 11.50 3.28 -0.30
C PRO A 200 11.42 4.18 -1.53
N VAL A 201 12.59 4.69 -1.96
CA VAL A 201 12.78 5.43 -3.22
C VAL A 201 13.97 4.88 -3.97
N TYR A 202 13.82 4.66 -5.29
CA TYR A 202 14.87 4.08 -6.13
C TYR A 202 14.68 4.42 -7.61
N LEU A 203 15.74 4.19 -8.40
CA LEU A 203 15.64 4.10 -9.85
C LEU A 203 15.48 2.63 -10.25
N GLN A 204 14.56 2.38 -11.16
CA GLN A 204 14.33 1.10 -11.82
C GLN A 204 14.76 1.22 -13.28
N PHE A 205 15.65 0.32 -13.72
CA PHE A 205 16.09 0.23 -15.10
C PHE A 205 15.39 -0.96 -15.76
N ALA A 206 14.99 -0.80 -17.02
CA ALA A 206 14.26 -1.82 -17.74
C ALA A 206 14.59 -1.76 -19.24
N ASP A 207 14.57 -2.93 -19.89
CA ASP A 207 14.75 -3.08 -21.32
C ASP A 207 13.65 -3.93 -21.92
N ARG A 208 13.22 -3.61 -23.12
CA ARG A 208 12.25 -4.36 -23.94
C ARG A 208 10.85 -4.40 -23.34
N ALA A 209 10.66 -5.10 -22.21
CA ALA A 209 9.34 -5.27 -21.60
C ALA A 209 9.43 -5.34 -20.08
N VAL A 210 8.36 -4.90 -19.40
CA VAL A 210 8.22 -4.93 -17.93
C VAL A 210 6.93 -5.61 -17.55
N VAL A 211 6.97 -6.55 -16.61
CA VAL A 211 5.78 -7.07 -15.94
C VAL A 211 5.32 -6.02 -14.92
N GLU A 212 4.32 -5.25 -15.29
CA GLU A 212 3.75 -4.18 -14.44
C GLU A 212 2.94 -4.80 -13.30
N ASP A 213 2.11 -5.80 -13.61
CA ASP A 213 1.28 -6.49 -12.66
C ASP A 213 1.25 -8.00 -12.92
N TYR A 214 1.18 -8.78 -11.84
CA TYR A 214 1.02 -10.23 -11.89
C TYR A 214 0.01 -10.66 -10.84
N PHE A 215 -1.15 -11.12 -11.29
CA PHE A 215 -2.22 -11.61 -10.44
C PHE A 215 -2.39 -13.11 -10.61
N VAL A 216 -2.20 -13.87 -9.53
CA VAL A 216 -2.45 -15.31 -9.46
C VAL A 216 -3.90 -15.52 -9.03
N HIS A 217 -4.81 -15.45 -10.00
CA HIS A 217 -6.25 -15.50 -9.76
C HIS A 217 -6.74 -16.93 -9.56
N GLN A 218 -7.12 -17.27 -8.34
CA GLN A 218 -7.67 -18.58 -7.98
C GLN A 218 -9.15 -18.62 -8.38
N GLN A 219 -9.49 -19.34 -9.46
CA GLN A 219 -10.86 -19.45 -9.97
C GLN A 219 -11.69 -20.45 -9.15
N SER A 220 -11.08 -21.59 -8.79
CA SER A 220 -11.65 -22.57 -7.88
C SER A 220 -10.53 -23.33 -7.17
N VAL A 221 -10.74 -23.67 -5.91
CA VAL A 221 -9.81 -24.45 -5.10
C VAL A 221 -10.55 -25.46 -4.27
N SER A 222 -10.13 -26.74 -4.38
CA SER A 222 -10.57 -27.84 -3.55
C SER A 222 -9.38 -28.73 -3.15
N ALA A 223 -9.60 -29.76 -2.35
CA ALA A 223 -8.55 -30.72 -1.99
C ALA A 223 -8.07 -31.56 -3.20
N GLU A 224 -8.91 -31.72 -4.23
CA GLU A 224 -8.59 -32.50 -5.43
C GLU A 224 -7.83 -31.68 -6.46
N ARG A 225 -8.19 -30.39 -6.62
CA ARG A 225 -7.60 -29.54 -7.66
C ARG A 225 -7.80 -28.05 -7.39
N ALA A 226 -6.87 -27.24 -7.87
CA ALA A 226 -6.97 -25.80 -7.93
C ALA A 226 -6.85 -25.31 -9.38
N GLU A 227 -7.83 -24.53 -9.83
CA GLU A 227 -7.79 -23.84 -11.13
C GLU A 227 -7.32 -22.41 -10.90
N VAL A 228 -6.20 -22.08 -11.52
CA VAL A 228 -5.52 -20.79 -11.34
C VAL A 228 -5.31 -20.13 -12.70
N ASP A 229 -5.73 -18.89 -12.83
CA ASP A 229 -5.48 -18.05 -14.01
C ASP A 229 -4.38 -17.03 -13.69
N ASN A 230 -3.20 -17.23 -14.25
CA ASN A 230 -2.07 -16.32 -14.09
C ASN A 230 -2.25 -15.14 -15.06
N ARG A 231 -2.66 -13.99 -14.53
CA ARG A 231 -2.94 -12.76 -15.28
C ARG A 231 -1.76 -11.81 -15.17
N LEU A 232 -1.19 -11.44 -16.31
CA LEU A 232 -0.06 -10.53 -16.39
C LEU A 232 -0.44 -9.28 -17.17
N GLU A 233 -0.04 -8.14 -16.67
CA GLU A 233 0.04 -6.89 -17.42
C GLU A 233 1.52 -6.67 -17.78
N ILE A 234 1.82 -6.70 -19.08
CA ILE A 234 3.18 -6.58 -19.62
C ILE A 234 3.27 -5.33 -20.46
N ASN A 235 4.11 -4.40 -20.05
CA ASN A 235 4.38 -3.18 -20.80
C ASN A 235 5.56 -3.39 -21.74
N ASN A 236 5.31 -3.45 -23.05
CA ASN A 236 6.34 -3.37 -24.06
C ASN A 236 6.79 -1.91 -24.19
N ILE A 237 7.97 -1.61 -23.68
CA ILE A 237 8.52 -0.24 -23.64
C ILE A 237 9.22 0.16 -24.95
N SER A 238 9.33 -0.77 -25.91
CA SER A 238 9.82 -0.43 -27.25
C SER A 238 8.70 0.19 -28.09
N ASN A 239 9.08 0.81 -29.21
CA ASN A 239 8.15 1.43 -30.15
C ASN A 239 7.69 0.49 -31.29
N HIS A 240 7.98 -0.81 -31.19
CA HIS A 240 7.63 -1.84 -32.17
C HIS A 240 7.12 -3.10 -31.51
N THR A 241 6.37 -3.90 -32.26
CA THR A 241 5.89 -5.21 -31.81
C THR A 241 7.07 -6.17 -31.61
N GLN A 242 7.05 -6.91 -30.49
CA GLN A 242 8.08 -7.88 -30.12
C GLN A 242 7.46 -9.26 -29.94
N GLN A 243 8.14 -10.30 -30.45
CA GLN A 243 7.82 -11.66 -30.06
C GLN A 243 8.45 -11.94 -28.69
N ALA A 244 7.67 -12.47 -27.77
CA ALA A 244 8.11 -12.81 -26.43
C ALA A 244 7.63 -14.19 -26.01
N VAL A 245 8.37 -14.82 -25.10
CA VAL A 245 7.92 -16.02 -24.38
C VAL A 245 7.55 -15.60 -22.96
N VAL A 246 6.30 -15.79 -22.60
CA VAL A 246 5.83 -15.62 -21.22
C VAL A 246 5.77 -16.98 -20.57
N ARG A 247 6.50 -17.18 -19.47
CA ARG A 247 6.54 -18.42 -18.70
C ARG A 247 6.06 -18.18 -17.29
N VAL A 248 5.23 -19.07 -16.78
CA VAL A 248 4.89 -19.18 -15.36
C VAL A 248 5.44 -20.48 -14.81
N THR A 249 6.22 -20.39 -13.75
CA THR A 249 6.74 -21.53 -13.00
C THR A 249 6.10 -21.52 -11.61
N TYR A 250 5.73 -22.69 -11.09
CA TYR A 250 5.20 -22.81 -9.74
C TYR A 250 5.71 -24.08 -9.06
N SER A 251 5.95 -23.99 -7.75
CA SER A 251 6.43 -25.10 -6.92
C SER A 251 6.03 -24.93 -5.46
N TYR A 252 5.98 -26.04 -4.74
CA TYR A 252 5.77 -26.10 -3.30
C TYR A 252 6.99 -26.75 -2.63
N ALA A 253 7.54 -26.12 -1.59
CA ALA A 253 8.47 -26.62 -0.60
C ALA A 253 9.39 -27.80 -1.01
N GLY A 254 10.25 -27.62 -2.02
CA GLY A 254 11.23 -28.65 -2.46
C GLY A 254 10.68 -29.68 -3.44
N GLU A 255 9.42 -29.53 -3.89
CA GLU A 255 8.92 -30.26 -5.04
C GLU A 255 9.56 -29.75 -6.35
N SER A 256 9.51 -30.58 -7.40
CA SER A 256 9.97 -30.17 -8.71
C SER A 256 9.12 -29.04 -9.27
N ASP A 257 9.77 -28.04 -9.85
CA ASP A 257 9.10 -26.94 -10.52
C ASP A 257 8.23 -27.45 -11.68
N LYS A 258 7.00 -26.97 -11.72
CA LYS A 258 6.08 -27.11 -12.85
C LYS A 258 6.04 -25.80 -13.61
N SER A 259 5.91 -25.85 -14.93
CA SER A 259 5.86 -24.63 -15.73
C SER A 259 4.89 -24.74 -16.91
N ILE A 260 4.36 -23.58 -17.30
CA ILE A 260 3.65 -23.38 -18.56
C ILE A 260 4.26 -22.17 -19.26
N GLU A 261 4.30 -22.23 -20.58
CA GLU A 261 4.77 -21.10 -21.38
C GLU A 261 3.88 -20.84 -22.58
N LYS A 262 3.91 -19.61 -23.06
CA LYS A 262 3.16 -19.15 -24.21
C LYS A 262 3.99 -18.14 -25.01
N VAL A 263 4.09 -18.37 -26.31
CA VAL A 263 4.65 -17.39 -27.25
C VAL A 263 3.58 -16.36 -27.54
N VAL A 264 3.93 -15.09 -27.40
CA VAL A 264 3.01 -13.97 -27.60
C VAL A 264 3.66 -12.86 -28.44
N GLU A 265 2.85 -12.07 -29.13
CA GLU A 265 3.27 -10.81 -29.75
C GLU A 265 2.88 -9.66 -28.81
N LEU A 266 3.88 -8.96 -28.26
CA LEU A 266 3.66 -7.79 -27.41
C LEU A 266 3.60 -6.54 -28.30
N GLN A 267 2.45 -5.92 -28.35
CA GLN A 267 2.27 -4.61 -28.98
C GLN A 267 2.94 -3.52 -28.12
N PRO A 268 3.41 -2.40 -28.72
CA PRO A 268 3.91 -1.26 -27.93
C PRO A 268 2.90 -0.83 -26.85
N GLY A 269 3.37 -0.61 -25.63
CA GLY A 269 2.52 -0.29 -24.48
C GLY A 269 2.02 -1.53 -23.73
N LEU A 270 0.89 -1.42 -23.05
CA LEU A 270 0.36 -2.41 -22.13
C LEU A 270 -0.33 -3.57 -22.85
N ASN A 271 0.03 -4.80 -22.48
CA ASN A 271 -0.54 -6.05 -23.00
C ASN A 271 -1.05 -6.89 -21.83
N HIS A 272 -2.20 -7.55 -22.02
CA HIS A 272 -2.81 -8.44 -21.03
C HIS A 272 -2.65 -9.89 -21.48
N ILE A 273 -2.00 -10.70 -20.68
CA ILE A 273 -1.72 -12.09 -20.97
C ILE A 273 -2.30 -12.96 -19.86
N SER A 274 -2.95 -14.07 -20.24
CA SER A 274 -3.48 -15.07 -19.34
C SER A 274 -2.85 -16.43 -19.63
N LEU A 275 -2.39 -17.11 -18.56
CA LEU A 275 -1.87 -18.48 -18.60
C LEU A 275 -2.56 -19.30 -17.50
N PRO A 276 -3.63 -20.05 -17.83
CA PRO A 276 -4.30 -20.91 -16.88
C PRO A 276 -3.45 -22.15 -16.55
N VAL A 277 -3.43 -22.53 -15.26
CA VAL A 277 -2.80 -23.76 -14.77
C VAL A 277 -3.76 -24.51 -13.85
N THR A 278 -3.64 -25.85 -13.84
CA THR A 278 -4.31 -26.72 -12.88
C THR A 278 -3.26 -27.31 -11.94
N VAL A 279 -3.47 -27.15 -10.65
CA VAL A 279 -2.67 -27.81 -9.61
C VAL A 279 -3.49 -28.99 -9.06
N GLU A 280 -3.07 -30.21 -9.40
CA GLU A 280 -3.72 -31.43 -8.90
C GLU A 280 -3.27 -31.71 -7.45
N GLN A 281 -4.21 -32.11 -6.59
CA GLN A 281 -3.99 -32.40 -5.17
C GLN A 281 -3.16 -31.33 -4.46
N PRO A 282 -3.61 -30.04 -4.47
CA PRO A 282 -2.81 -28.95 -3.92
C PRO A 282 -2.65 -29.08 -2.40
N HIS A 283 -1.48 -28.65 -1.90
CA HIS A 283 -1.30 -28.34 -0.49
C HIS A 283 -2.07 -27.07 -0.17
N LEU A 284 -3.20 -27.22 0.55
CA LEU A 284 -4.06 -26.08 0.85
C LEU A 284 -3.47 -25.21 1.96
N TRP A 285 -3.54 -23.91 1.78
CA TRP A 285 -3.24 -22.97 2.85
C TRP A 285 -4.34 -22.98 3.91
N MET A 286 -3.97 -23.14 5.19
CA MET A 286 -4.91 -23.19 6.29
C MET A 286 -4.62 -22.10 7.33
N PRO A 287 -5.65 -21.53 7.95
CA PRO A 287 -5.50 -20.58 9.06
C PRO A 287 -4.88 -21.22 10.30
N ASN A 288 -4.25 -20.39 11.14
CA ASN A 288 -3.66 -20.78 12.42
C ASN A 288 -4.66 -21.58 13.28
N GLY A 289 -4.22 -22.72 13.76
CA GLY A 289 -5.03 -23.67 14.56
C GLY A 289 -5.91 -24.61 13.74
N TRP A 290 -5.89 -24.54 12.39
CA TRP A 290 -6.70 -25.37 11.50
C TRP A 290 -5.86 -26.24 10.54
N GLY A 291 -4.58 -25.98 10.42
CA GLY A 291 -3.66 -26.73 9.59
C GLY A 291 -2.40 -25.95 9.24
N GLU A 292 -1.69 -26.40 8.21
CA GLU A 292 -0.46 -25.78 7.74
C GLU A 292 -0.77 -24.61 6.79
N PRO A 293 -0.14 -23.44 6.96
CA PRO A 293 -0.25 -22.31 6.03
C PRO A 293 0.66 -22.55 4.81
N ALA A 294 0.32 -23.53 3.98
CA ALA A 294 1.11 -23.95 2.82
C ALA A 294 1.22 -22.85 1.77
N LEU A 295 2.43 -22.49 1.36
CA LEU A 295 2.70 -21.44 0.37
C LEU A 295 3.47 -22.01 -0.83
N TYR A 296 2.93 -21.78 -2.02
CA TYR A 296 3.59 -22.02 -3.29
C TYR A 296 4.37 -20.79 -3.74
N THR A 297 5.50 -20.98 -4.40
CA THR A 297 6.12 -19.92 -5.18
C THR A 297 5.55 -19.94 -6.59
N PHE A 298 4.96 -18.84 -7.03
CA PHE A 298 4.54 -18.59 -8.41
C PHE A 298 5.44 -17.51 -8.99
N GLU A 299 6.12 -17.82 -10.09
CA GLU A 299 7.02 -16.89 -10.77
C GLU A 299 6.62 -16.74 -12.23
N ALA A 300 6.44 -15.51 -12.67
CA ALA A 300 6.21 -15.16 -14.05
C ALA A 300 7.44 -14.48 -14.64
N SER A 301 7.90 -14.93 -15.80
CA SER A 301 9.02 -14.34 -16.55
C SER A 301 8.65 -14.05 -17.99
N VAL A 302 9.23 -12.98 -18.53
CA VAL A 302 9.10 -12.57 -19.93
C VAL A 302 10.47 -12.62 -20.55
N SER A 303 10.59 -13.38 -21.65
CA SER A 303 11.82 -13.47 -22.44
C SER A 303 11.61 -12.89 -23.84
N VAL A 304 12.56 -12.06 -24.29
CA VAL A 304 12.63 -11.51 -25.64
C VAL A 304 13.99 -11.90 -26.22
N ASP A 305 14.04 -12.38 -27.46
CA ASP A 305 15.24 -12.85 -28.13
C ASP A 305 16.03 -13.90 -27.30
N GLY A 306 15.30 -14.75 -26.54
CA GLY A 306 15.86 -15.81 -25.69
C GLY A 306 16.46 -15.32 -24.37
N GLN A 307 16.38 -14.03 -24.05
CA GLN A 307 16.84 -13.46 -22.78
C GLN A 307 15.67 -13.07 -21.90
N VAL A 308 15.72 -13.43 -20.60
CA VAL A 308 14.71 -12.97 -19.63
C VAL A 308 14.90 -11.46 -19.38
N VAL A 309 13.89 -10.67 -19.71
CA VAL A 309 13.93 -9.21 -19.59
C VAL A 309 13.14 -8.69 -18.40
N SER A 310 12.18 -9.46 -17.91
CA SER A 310 11.42 -9.11 -16.72
C SER A 310 10.90 -10.36 -16.01
N GLN A 311 10.79 -10.28 -14.68
CA GLN A 311 10.35 -11.38 -13.83
C GLN A 311 9.63 -10.82 -12.61
N LYS A 312 8.57 -11.52 -12.16
CA LYS A 312 7.83 -11.18 -10.94
C LYS A 312 7.40 -12.47 -10.23
N SER A 313 7.53 -12.50 -8.90
CA SER A 313 7.26 -13.70 -8.11
C SER A 313 6.39 -13.38 -6.91
N HIS A 314 5.51 -14.32 -6.53
CA HIS A 314 4.64 -14.24 -5.35
C HIS A 314 4.63 -15.56 -4.58
N GLN A 315 4.48 -15.44 -3.24
CA GLN A 315 4.13 -16.57 -2.38
C GLN A 315 2.60 -16.67 -2.32
N ILE A 316 2.04 -17.80 -2.75
CA ILE A 316 0.61 -17.99 -2.94
C ILE A 316 0.12 -19.14 -2.07
N GLY A 317 -0.81 -18.87 -1.16
CA GLY A 317 -1.56 -19.92 -0.48
C GLY A 317 -2.80 -20.30 -1.29
N LEU A 318 -2.85 -21.55 -1.78
CA LEU A 318 -4.01 -22.04 -2.50
C LEU A 318 -5.14 -22.34 -1.51
N ARG A 319 -6.26 -21.61 -1.61
CA ARG A 319 -7.40 -21.75 -0.72
C ARG A 319 -8.68 -21.19 -1.32
N SER A 320 -9.81 -21.71 -0.88
CA SER A 320 -11.09 -21.03 -1.00
C SER A 320 -11.39 -20.26 0.30
N ILE A 321 -12.01 -19.11 0.19
CA ILE A 321 -12.50 -18.35 1.33
C ILE A 321 -13.78 -17.62 0.95
N ARG A 322 -14.80 -17.70 1.82
CA ARG A 322 -16.03 -16.93 1.69
C ARG A 322 -16.56 -16.50 3.04
N VAL A 323 -17.29 -15.40 3.07
CA VAL A 323 -18.11 -14.99 4.20
C VAL A 323 -19.50 -15.57 3.98
N VAL A 324 -20.00 -16.26 4.98
CA VAL A 324 -21.33 -16.89 4.95
C VAL A 324 -22.32 -16.01 5.70
N GLN A 325 -23.34 -15.57 4.98
CA GLN A 325 -24.45 -14.77 5.49
C GLN A 325 -25.75 -15.47 5.14
N GLU A 326 -26.30 -16.18 6.12
CA GLU A 326 -27.56 -16.95 5.98
C GLU A 326 -28.54 -16.43 7.02
N GLU A 327 -29.75 -16.14 6.57
CA GLU A 327 -30.85 -15.73 7.46
C GLU A 327 -31.42 -16.93 8.21
N ASP A 328 -31.70 -16.73 9.48
CA ASP A 328 -32.43 -17.65 10.32
C ASP A 328 -33.51 -16.91 11.14
N LYS A 329 -34.17 -17.60 12.08
CA LYS A 329 -35.22 -17.01 12.93
C LYS A 329 -34.72 -15.92 13.88
N ASP A 330 -33.43 -15.87 14.17
CA ASP A 330 -32.82 -14.99 15.15
C ASP A 330 -32.04 -13.82 14.49
N GLY A 331 -31.79 -13.90 13.15
CA GLY A 331 -31.07 -12.88 12.39
C GLY A 331 -30.30 -13.44 11.21
N GLN A 332 -29.16 -12.85 10.91
CA GLN A 332 -28.25 -13.25 9.81
C GLN A 332 -26.91 -13.71 10.37
N SER A 333 -26.42 -14.86 9.92
CA SER A 333 -25.10 -15.34 10.27
C SER A 333 -24.01 -14.47 9.64
N PHE A 334 -22.85 -14.44 10.27
CA PHE A 334 -21.63 -13.84 9.70
C PHE A 334 -20.41 -14.65 10.18
N TYR A 335 -19.95 -15.56 9.34
CA TYR A 335 -18.75 -16.35 9.64
C TYR A 335 -17.93 -16.63 8.38
N PHE A 336 -16.66 -16.97 8.57
CA PHE A 336 -15.77 -17.35 7.48
C PHE A 336 -15.85 -18.86 7.24
N GLU A 337 -15.82 -19.24 5.97
CA GLU A 337 -15.59 -20.61 5.57
C GLU A 337 -14.30 -20.65 4.75
N VAL A 338 -13.33 -21.43 5.20
CA VAL A 338 -12.03 -21.60 4.54
C VAL A 338 -11.89 -23.05 4.13
N ASN A 339 -11.65 -23.30 2.83
CA ASN A 339 -11.56 -24.65 2.26
C ASN A 339 -12.77 -25.55 2.62
N GLY A 340 -13.97 -24.98 2.63
CA GLY A 340 -15.21 -25.67 2.97
C GLY A 340 -15.44 -25.90 4.48
N VAL A 341 -14.56 -25.38 5.35
CA VAL A 341 -14.67 -25.54 6.80
C VAL A 341 -15.14 -24.24 7.44
N PRO A 342 -16.30 -24.21 8.11
CA PRO A 342 -16.76 -23.06 8.88
C PRO A 342 -15.78 -22.74 10.01
N MET A 343 -15.44 -21.47 10.17
CA MET A 343 -14.44 -21.03 11.13
C MET A 343 -14.92 -19.81 11.92
N PHE A 344 -14.70 -19.84 13.23
CA PHE A 344 -14.85 -18.66 14.07
C PHE A 344 -13.57 -17.79 14.00
N ALA A 345 -13.74 -16.51 13.65
CA ALA A 345 -12.65 -15.54 13.61
C ALA A 345 -12.28 -15.08 15.02
N LYS A 346 -11.18 -15.62 15.54
CA LYS A 346 -10.60 -15.23 16.83
C LYS A 346 -9.45 -14.24 16.56
N GLY A 347 -9.59 -13.00 16.99
CA GLY A 347 -8.57 -12.01 16.61
C GLY A 347 -8.65 -10.70 17.36
N THR A 348 -7.95 -9.72 16.81
CA THR A 348 -7.84 -8.38 17.37
C THR A 348 -7.85 -7.33 16.26
N ASN A 349 -8.15 -6.06 16.62
CA ASN A 349 -7.89 -4.92 15.76
C ASN A 349 -6.42 -4.52 15.84
N LEU A 350 -5.87 -4.10 14.71
CA LEU A 350 -4.56 -3.52 14.58
C LEU A 350 -4.70 -2.04 14.26
N ILE A 351 -4.14 -1.20 15.12
CA ILE A 351 -3.85 0.21 14.86
C ILE A 351 -2.37 0.36 14.50
N PRO A 352 -1.93 1.48 13.90
CA PRO A 352 -0.53 1.69 13.58
C PRO A 352 0.38 1.48 14.80
N SER A 353 1.42 0.67 14.63
CA SER A 353 2.33 0.27 15.71
C SER A 353 3.22 1.42 16.21
N ASP A 354 3.33 2.50 15.46
CA ASP A 354 4.11 3.71 15.79
C ASP A 354 3.53 4.92 15.07
N ALA A 355 3.56 6.09 15.71
CA ALA A 355 3.20 7.35 15.05
C ALA A 355 4.25 7.80 14.02
N LEU A 356 5.50 7.37 14.17
CA LEU A 356 6.60 7.54 13.23
C LEU A 356 6.77 6.27 12.39
N LEU A 357 5.93 6.08 11.39
CA LEU A 357 5.77 4.87 10.60
C LEU A 357 7.09 4.23 10.10
N PRO A 358 8.09 4.99 9.61
CA PRO A 358 9.35 4.40 9.14
C PRO A 358 10.18 3.66 10.21
N ARG A 359 9.82 3.77 11.49
CA ARG A 359 10.44 2.99 12.58
C ARG A 359 9.87 1.57 12.71
N VAL A 360 8.76 1.28 12.04
CA VAL A 360 8.15 -0.06 12.05
C VAL A 360 8.92 -0.95 11.09
N THR A 361 9.64 -1.93 11.64
CA THR A 361 10.49 -2.85 10.88
C THR A 361 9.81 -4.20 10.65
N ARG A 362 10.29 -4.98 9.67
CA ARG A 362 9.90 -6.38 9.48
C ARG A 362 9.96 -7.19 10.78
N GLN A 363 11.01 -6.99 11.60
CA GLN A 363 11.14 -7.68 12.87
C GLN A 363 10.01 -7.33 13.84
N ARG A 364 9.52 -6.08 13.82
CA ARG A 364 8.39 -5.67 14.67
C ARG A 364 7.10 -6.35 14.21
N TYR A 365 6.84 -6.43 12.92
CA TYR A 365 5.72 -7.20 12.37
C TYR A 365 5.80 -8.69 12.69
N SER A 366 6.98 -9.29 12.55
CA SER A 366 7.19 -10.69 12.89
C SER A 366 6.86 -10.98 14.36
N ARG A 367 7.31 -10.14 15.30
CA ARG A 367 6.97 -10.28 16.73
C ARG A 367 5.48 -10.11 16.99
N LEU A 368 4.88 -9.06 16.41
CA LEU A 368 3.45 -8.81 16.56
C LEU A 368 2.61 -10.02 16.13
N LEU A 369 2.90 -10.57 14.97
CA LEU A 369 2.14 -11.71 14.45
C LEU A 369 2.52 -13.03 15.13
N GLU A 370 3.71 -13.16 15.72
CA GLU A 370 4.06 -14.24 16.61
C GLU A 370 3.22 -14.21 17.91
N ASP A 371 3.01 -13.02 18.49
CA ASP A 371 2.16 -12.82 19.66
C ASP A 371 0.70 -13.16 19.34
N VAL A 372 0.20 -12.73 18.15
CA VAL A 372 -1.13 -13.09 17.63
C VAL A 372 -1.27 -14.61 17.50
N GLN A 373 -0.31 -15.26 16.85
CA GLN A 373 -0.31 -16.72 16.63
C GLN A 373 -0.27 -17.49 17.97
N SER A 374 0.64 -17.12 18.88
CA SER A 374 0.81 -17.79 20.18
C SER A 374 -0.38 -17.59 21.12
N SER A 375 -1.15 -16.53 20.89
CA SER A 375 -2.44 -16.28 21.59
C SER A 375 -3.61 -17.08 21.00
N ASN A 376 -3.34 -18.03 20.09
CA ASN A 376 -4.35 -18.82 19.36
C ASN A 376 -5.36 -17.97 18.56
N MET A 377 -4.97 -16.79 18.13
CA MET A 377 -5.73 -15.98 17.20
C MET A 377 -5.49 -16.45 15.75
N ASN A 378 -6.47 -16.27 14.89
CA ASN A 378 -6.41 -16.64 13.47
C ASN A 378 -6.75 -15.46 12.54
N MET A 379 -7.04 -14.28 13.09
CA MET A 379 -7.38 -13.09 12.31
C MET A 379 -6.88 -11.81 12.97
N VAL A 380 -6.52 -10.84 12.14
CA VAL A 380 -6.25 -9.45 12.52
C VAL A 380 -7.06 -8.53 11.61
N ARG A 381 -7.72 -7.52 12.16
CA ARG A 381 -8.34 -6.44 11.40
C ARG A 381 -7.39 -5.26 11.35
N VAL A 382 -6.98 -4.86 10.14
CA VAL A 382 -6.26 -3.60 9.88
C VAL A 382 -7.30 -2.49 9.83
N TRP A 383 -7.30 -1.65 10.85
CA TRP A 383 -8.31 -0.63 11.10
C TRP A 383 -8.20 0.57 10.14
N GLY A 384 -9.36 1.10 9.69
CA GLY A 384 -9.47 2.12 8.66
C GLY A 384 -9.01 3.54 9.02
N GLY A 385 -8.69 3.82 10.28
CA GLY A 385 -8.09 5.10 10.68
C GLY A 385 -6.56 5.11 10.62
N GLY A 386 -5.94 4.01 10.18
CA GLY A 386 -4.49 3.80 10.13
C GLY A 386 -3.88 3.91 8.73
N ILE A 387 -3.18 2.86 8.36
CA ILE A 387 -2.50 2.72 7.07
C ILE A 387 -2.76 1.33 6.48
N TYR A 388 -2.58 1.18 5.16
CA TYR A 388 -2.33 -0.14 4.58
C TYR A 388 -0.91 -0.54 4.97
N GLU A 389 -0.79 -1.60 5.78
CA GLU A 389 0.50 -2.03 6.33
C GLU A 389 1.52 -2.39 5.24
N ASP A 390 2.80 -2.48 5.62
CA ASP A 390 3.88 -2.90 4.73
C ASP A 390 3.71 -4.34 4.26
N ASP A 391 4.25 -4.68 3.09
CA ASP A 391 4.18 -6.05 2.54
C ASP A 391 4.75 -7.08 3.52
N ALA A 392 5.74 -6.70 4.33
CA ALA A 392 6.28 -7.55 5.39
C ALA A 392 5.23 -8.03 6.40
N PHE A 393 4.21 -7.21 6.70
CA PHE A 393 3.11 -7.62 7.57
C PHE A 393 2.28 -8.74 6.92
N PHE A 394 1.90 -8.58 5.67
CA PHE A 394 1.10 -9.57 4.94
C PHE A 394 1.87 -10.86 4.69
N GLU A 395 3.17 -10.78 4.34
CA GLU A 395 4.04 -11.94 4.20
C GLU A 395 4.18 -12.73 5.50
N GLU A 396 4.29 -12.06 6.64
CA GLU A 396 4.30 -12.72 7.95
C GLU A 396 2.93 -13.34 8.28
N ALA A 397 1.83 -12.65 7.95
CA ALA A 397 0.49 -13.17 8.13
C ALA A 397 0.24 -14.43 7.26
N ASP A 398 0.69 -14.41 6.00
CA ASP A 398 0.61 -15.54 5.07
C ASP A 398 1.33 -16.77 5.65
N ARG A 399 2.58 -16.59 6.13
CA ARG A 399 3.41 -17.67 6.69
C ARG A 399 2.87 -18.23 8.01
N ARG A 400 2.14 -17.44 8.77
CA ARG A 400 1.61 -17.84 10.08
C ARG A 400 0.14 -18.28 10.06
N GLY A 401 -0.50 -18.23 8.90
CA GLY A 401 -1.91 -18.57 8.79
C GLY A 401 -2.84 -17.55 9.47
N ILE A 402 -2.46 -16.27 9.52
CA ILE A 402 -3.28 -15.24 10.13
C ILE A 402 -4.08 -14.53 9.04
N LEU A 403 -5.39 -14.66 9.10
CA LEU A 403 -6.30 -13.95 8.19
C LEU A 403 -6.27 -12.44 8.46
N VAL A 404 -6.43 -11.65 7.42
CA VAL A 404 -6.48 -10.19 7.50
C VAL A 404 -7.83 -9.69 6.98
N TRP A 405 -8.56 -9.01 7.84
CA TRP A 405 -9.69 -8.16 7.50
C TRP A 405 -9.10 -6.77 7.21
N GLN A 406 -9.17 -6.31 5.98
CA GLN A 406 -8.55 -5.05 5.55
C GLN A 406 -9.61 -3.96 5.36
N ASP A 407 -9.59 -2.94 6.20
CA ASP A 407 -10.36 -1.72 5.96
C ASP A 407 -9.67 -0.85 4.90
N PHE A 408 -10.46 -0.15 4.09
CA PHE A 408 -9.99 1.06 3.40
C PHE A 408 -9.84 2.20 4.42
N MET A 409 -8.92 3.14 4.15
CA MET A 409 -8.52 4.15 5.13
C MET A 409 -9.57 5.27 5.27
N PHE A 410 -10.69 4.91 5.90
CA PHE A 410 -11.82 5.76 6.26
C PHE A 410 -12.35 5.36 7.66
N ALA A 411 -12.52 6.34 8.56
CA ALA A 411 -12.97 6.03 9.93
C ALA A 411 -13.71 7.19 10.59
N CYS A 412 -14.83 6.87 11.26
CA CYS A 412 -15.52 7.69 12.25
C CYS A 412 -15.96 9.09 11.80
N THR A 413 -16.05 9.35 10.50
CA THR A 413 -16.52 10.63 9.92
C THR A 413 -17.04 10.40 8.51
N THR A 414 -17.78 11.34 7.95
CA THR A 414 -18.10 11.36 6.52
C THR A 414 -17.03 12.14 5.74
N TYR A 415 -17.00 11.96 4.43
CA TYR A 415 -15.91 12.45 3.57
C TYR A 415 -16.46 13.24 2.38
N PRO A 416 -15.64 14.14 1.80
CA PRO A 416 -15.97 14.78 0.53
C PRO A 416 -16.20 13.76 -0.60
N HIS A 417 -16.99 14.14 -1.58
CA HIS A 417 -17.26 13.31 -2.76
C HIS A 417 -17.17 14.12 -4.07
N ASP A 418 -16.41 15.21 -4.03
CA ASP A 418 -16.09 15.95 -5.25
C ASP A 418 -15.20 15.11 -6.19
N PRO A 419 -15.18 15.42 -7.51
CA PRO A 419 -14.45 14.61 -8.48
C PRO A 419 -12.93 14.51 -8.23
N VAL A 420 -12.31 15.48 -7.53
CA VAL A 420 -10.87 15.42 -7.23
C VAL A 420 -10.62 14.42 -6.12
N PHE A 421 -11.41 14.49 -5.04
CA PHE A 421 -11.33 13.55 -3.93
C PHE A 421 -11.61 12.11 -4.39
N LEU A 422 -12.67 11.91 -5.18
CA LEU A 422 -13.02 10.57 -5.70
C LEU A 422 -11.91 9.96 -6.56
N ARG A 423 -11.25 10.73 -7.44
CA ARG A 423 -10.10 10.24 -8.21
C ARG A 423 -8.92 9.80 -7.33
N ARG A 424 -8.66 10.52 -6.22
CA ARG A 424 -7.63 10.12 -5.25
C ARG A 424 -7.97 8.78 -4.58
N VAL A 425 -9.23 8.62 -4.18
CA VAL A 425 -9.72 7.38 -3.58
C VAL A 425 -9.69 6.23 -4.58
N GLU A 426 -10.07 6.49 -5.82
CA GLU A 426 -10.03 5.50 -6.90
C GLU A 426 -8.60 4.96 -7.14
N ALA A 427 -7.63 5.86 -7.29
CA ALA A 427 -6.22 5.49 -7.46
C ALA A 427 -5.66 4.74 -6.24
N GLU A 428 -6.06 5.13 -5.03
CA GLU A 428 -5.68 4.47 -3.79
C GLU A 428 -6.25 3.06 -3.68
N ALA A 429 -7.52 2.89 -4.00
CA ALA A 429 -8.18 1.59 -3.98
C ALA A 429 -7.53 0.63 -4.99
N GLU A 430 -7.35 1.06 -6.24
CA GLU A 430 -6.68 0.27 -7.27
C GLU A 430 -5.27 -0.15 -6.83
N TYR A 431 -4.45 0.81 -6.38
CA TYR A 431 -3.07 0.54 -5.98
C TYR A 431 -2.98 -0.52 -4.87
N ASN A 432 -3.77 -0.35 -3.80
CA ASN A 432 -3.70 -1.25 -2.65
C ASN A 432 -4.38 -2.60 -2.91
N ILE A 433 -5.46 -2.65 -3.68
CA ILE A 433 -6.08 -3.92 -4.07
C ILE A 433 -5.09 -4.73 -4.91
N ARG A 434 -4.47 -4.15 -5.93
CA ARG A 434 -3.46 -4.83 -6.77
C ARG A 434 -2.26 -5.32 -5.95
N ARG A 435 -1.79 -4.51 -4.99
CA ARG A 435 -0.68 -4.86 -4.11
C ARG A 435 -1.00 -6.04 -3.20
N LEU A 436 -2.22 -6.10 -2.65
CA LEU A 436 -2.56 -7.03 -1.57
C LEU A 436 -3.31 -8.29 -2.01
N ARG A 437 -3.97 -8.30 -3.17
CA ARG A 437 -4.88 -9.38 -3.60
C ARG A 437 -4.24 -10.76 -3.71
N ASN A 438 -2.92 -10.87 -3.88
CA ASN A 438 -2.19 -12.14 -3.95
C ASN A 438 -1.91 -12.76 -2.57
N HIS A 439 -2.04 -12.01 -1.47
CA HIS A 439 -1.79 -12.54 -0.14
C HIS A 439 -2.85 -13.56 0.29
N ALA A 440 -2.39 -14.73 0.74
CA ALA A 440 -3.27 -15.77 1.24
C ALA A 440 -4.03 -15.34 2.51
N SER A 441 -3.40 -14.51 3.32
CA SER A 441 -3.97 -13.93 4.54
C SER A 441 -5.15 -13.00 4.28
N LEU A 442 -5.20 -12.29 3.15
CA LEU A 442 -6.26 -11.34 2.86
C LEU A 442 -7.62 -12.06 2.78
N ALA A 443 -8.47 -11.85 3.78
CA ALA A 443 -9.77 -12.51 3.90
C ALA A 443 -10.90 -11.73 3.24
N MET A 444 -10.94 -10.42 3.46
CA MET A 444 -12.00 -9.55 2.97
C MET A 444 -11.55 -8.08 2.92
N TRP A 445 -12.31 -7.29 2.18
CA TRP A 445 -12.22 -5.83 2.17
C TRP A 445 -13.39 -5.23 2.95
N CYS A 446 -13.13 -4.16 3.70
CA CYS A 446 -14.14 -3.38 4.40
C CYS A 446 -14.04 -1.91 4.01
N GLY A 447 -15.14 -1.28 3.66
CA GLY A 447 -15.16 0.10 3.14
C GLY A 447 -14.73 1.13 4.15
N ASN A 448 -15.14 0.97 5.42
CA ASN A 448 -14.85 1.96 6.45
C ASN A 448 -14.98 1.40 7.87
N ASN A 449 -14.57 2.21 8.84
CA ASN A 449 -14.81 1.97 10.26
C ASN A 449 -15.89 2.91 10.80
N GLU A 450 -17.01 2.36 11.27
CA GLU A 450 -18.05 3.02 12.08
C GLU A 450 -18.74 4.25 11.46
N ILE A 451 -18.65 4.47 10.15
CA ILE A 451 -19.29 5.66 9.54
C ILE A 451 -20.82 5.48 9.51
N TYR A 452 -21.29 4.28 9.17
CA TYR A 452 -22.72 3.99 9.15
C TYR A 452 -23.35 4.07 10.55
N GLU A 453 -22.64 3.56 11.57
CA GLU A 453 -23.02 3.68 12.97
C GLU A 453 -23.09 5.15 13.40
N GLY A 454 -22.09 5.95 13.01
CA GLY A 454 -22.07 7.38 13.28
C GLY A 454 -23.28 8.10 12.67
N MET A 455 -23.61 7.80 11.43
CA MET A 455 -24.79 8.37 10.75
C MET A 455 -26.09 7.98 11.43
N ARG A 456 -26.20 6.78 12.00
CA ARG A 456 -27.45 6.31 12.64
C ARG A 456 -27.56 6.67 14.11
N TYR A 457 -26.46 6.65 14.86
CA TYR A 457 -26.50 6.59 16.32
C TYR A 457 -25.74 7.71 17.03
N TRP A 458 -24.85 8.48 16.33
CA TRP A 458 -24.04 9.51 16.98
C TRP A 458 -24.66 10.90 16.93
N GLY A 459 -25.94 11.02 16.58
CA GLY A 459 -26.69 12.27 16.59
C GLY A 459 -26.35 13.22 15.43
N TRP A 460 -25.68 12.74 14.38
CA TRP A 460 -25.34 13.60 13.24
C TRP A 460 -26.57 14.11 12.51
N LYS A 461 -27.64 13.29 12.42
CA LYS A 461 -28.90 13.70 11.81
C LYS A 461 -29.57 14.88 12.52
N GLU A 462 -29.42 14.97 13.83
CA GLU A 462 -29.94 16.05 14.67
C GLU A 462 -29.00 17.26 14.69
N LYS A 463 -27.70 17.05 14.52
CA LYS A 463 -26.66 18.08 14.55
C LYS A 463 -26.62 18.95 13.29
N TYR A 464 -26.90 18.35 12.13
CA TYR A 464 -26.78 19.01 10.83
C TYR A 464 -28.14 19.35 10.21
N SER A 465 -28.16 20.35 9.29
CA SER A 465 -29.38 20.62 8.51
C SER A 465 -29.72 19.41 7.62
N PRO A 466 -30.99 19.24 7.23
CA PRO A 466 -31.39 18.13 6.33
C PRO A 466 -30.56 18.08 5.04
N GLU A 467 -30.23 19.24 4.45
CA GLU A 467 -29.46 19.34 3.21
C GLU A 467 -28.00 18.87 3.40
N VAL A 468 -27.35 19.28 4.50
CA VAL A 468 -25.99 18.85 4.83
C VAL A 468 -25.97 17.35 5.14
N TYR A 469 -26.94 16.87 5.93
CA TYR A 469 -27.02 15.45 6.24
C TYR A 469 -27.25 14.60 4.96
N GLN A 470 -28.07 15.08 4.04
CA GLN A 470 -28.26 14.45 2.74
C GLN A 470 -26.95 14.39 1.94
N GLN A 471 -26.18 15.47 1.87
CA GLN A 471 -24.86 15.47 1.22
C GLN A 471 -23.91 14.42 1.84
N MET A 472 -23.92 14.30 3.16
CA MET A 472 -23.13 13.26 3.86
C MET A 472 -23.57 11.85 3.47
N GLN A 473 -24.89 11.61 3.34
CA GLN A 473 -25.42 10.32 2.87
C GLN A 473 -25.03 10.02 1.42
N GLU A 474 -25.14 11.02 0.53
CA GLU A 474 -24.73 10.89 -0.87
C GLU A 474 -23.23 10.55 -0.98
N GLY A 475 -22.36 11.21 -0.19
CA GLY A 475 -20.95 10.90 -0.13
C GLY A 475 -20.67 9.48 0.36
N TYR A 476 -21.41 9.01 1.37
CA TYR A 476 -21.34 7.64 1.86
C TYR A 476 -21.72 6.63 0.77
N ASP A 477 -22.85 6.84 0.11
CA ASP A 477 -23.33 5.93 -0.93
C ASP A 477 -22.38 5.86 -2.14
N ILE A 478 -21.83 7.00 -2.56
CA ILE A 478 -20.87 7.07 -3.67
C ILE A 478 -19.59 6.30 -3.30
N LEU A 479 -19.01 6.56 -2.13
CA LEU A 479 -17.74 5.96 -1.73
C LEU A 479 -17.87 4.48 -1.39
N PHE A 480 -18.80 4.12 -0.49
CA PHE A 480 -18.81 2.81 0.16
C PHE A 480 -19.78 1.81 -0.48
N ARG A 481 -20.78 2.25 -1.24
CA ARG A 481 -21.74 1.40 -1.94
C ARG A 481 -21.54 1.33 -3.45
N GLN A 482 -20.77 2.28 -4.04
CA GLN A 482 -20.54 2.31 -5.47
C GLN A 482 -19.06 2.17 -5.83
N LEU A 483 -18.21 3.17 -5.49
CA LEU A 483 -16.82 3.23 -5.93
C LEU A 483 -15.97 2.06 -5.39
N LEU A 484 -15.88 1.91 -4.08
CA LEU A 484 -15.00 0.88 -3.49
C LEU A 484 -15.42 -0.55 -3.85
N PRO A 485 -16.70 -0.97 -3.75
CA PRO A 485 -17.10 -2.31 -4.18
C PRO A 485 -16.89 -2.55 -5.67
N GLN A 486 -17.04 -1.50 -6.52
CA GLN A 486 -16.73 -1.61 -7.94
C GLN A 486 -15.23 -1.88 -8.15
N LYS A 487 -14.33 -1.18 -7.44
CA LYS A 487 -12.88 -1.40 -7.54
C LYS A 487 -12.47 -2.77 -7.01
N VAL A 488 -13.07 -3.24 -5.92
CA VAL A 488 -12.83 -4.61 -5.45
C VAL A 488 -13.28 -5.63 -6.49
N LYS A 489 -14.46 -5.48 -7.08
CA LYS A 489 -14.95 -6.37 -8.13
C LYS A 489 -14.06 -6.37 -9.38
N GLU A 490 -13.48 -5.22 -9.72
CA GLU A 490 -12.61 -5.06 -10.90
C GLU A 490 -11.23 -5.71 -10.69
N PHE A 491 -10.60 -5.49 -9.54
CA PHE A 491 -9.20 -5.86 -9.32
C PHE A 491 -8.98 -7.08 -8.42
N ASP A 492 -9.96 -7.49 -7.59
CA ASP A 492 -9.93 -8.68 -6.75
C ASP A 492 -11.29 -9.42 -6.82
N PRO A 493 -11.70 -9.87 -8.01
CA PRO A 493 -13.00 -10.49 -8.21
C PRO A 493 -13.16 -11.76 -7.35
N GLY A 494 -14.29 -11.85 -6.65
CA GLY A 494 -14.58 -12.96 -5.75
C GLY A 494 -14.20 -12.71 -4.29
N ARG A 495 -13.44 -11.67 -3.97
CA ARG A 495 -13.20 -11.28 -2.58
C ARG A 495 -14.43 -10.58 -2.00
N PHE A 496 -14.82 -10.98 -0.79
CA PHE A 496 -15.93 -10.36 -0.10
C PHE A 496 -15.62 -8.89 0.24
N TYR A 497 -16.61 -8.03 0.03
CA TYR A 497 -16.59 -6.62 0.42
C TYR A 497 -17.72 -6.35 1.41
N LEU A 498 -17.38 -5.73 2.54
CA LEU A 498 -18.32 -5.19 3.53
C LEU A 498 -18.30 -3.67 3.42
N GLU A 499 -19.44 -3.00 3.43
CA GLU A 499 -19.49 -1.54 3.30
C GLU A 499 -18.96 -0.79 4.55
N GLY A 500 -19.14 -1.37 5.77
CA GLY A 500 -18.67 -0.84 7.04
C GLY A 500 -19.39 -1.41 8.23
#